data_b1728633f84714f8426a5ac6b8b3f0df
#
_entry.id   b1728633f84714f8426a5ac6b8b3f0df
#
_cell.length_a   1.000
_cell.length_b   1.000
_cell.length_c   1.000
_cell.angle_alpha   90.00
_cell.angle_beta   90.00
_cell.angle_gamma   90.00
#
_symmetry.space_group_name_H-M   'P 1'
#
loop_
_entity.id
_entity.type
_entity.pdbx_description
1 polymer ?
#
loop_
_entity_poly.entity_id
_entity_poly.type
_entity_poly.pdbx_seq_one_letter_code
_entity_poly.pdbx_strand_id
1 'polypeptide(L)'
;MRKKVNIGILGSTGSIGTQALQVISECKSIDYSVDFLTANNNFKLLIQQAVKYRPKSVVIANEAHVEEIKKQLKGLDISIYSGTSSLEKVVETETTNIVLTALVGFSGLKPTINAIKCGKKIALANKETLVVAGELIMSLCKKEGVPIIPVDSEHSAIFQCLQGEPQRHVDSLILTASGGPFVGKKRKSLKNIQVSDALNHPNWEMGAKITIDSATLMNKGLEVIEAMWLFDISAKNIEVVVHRQSIIHSAVRFIDGSIVAQLGYPDMKLPIHYALSFPQRQPSSLKKFDFLDYPNLSFEGPDYKTFKNLSLAFLAANKGGSVPCVLNAANEIVVQAFLEERISFLKMSDIIENCMEKINFVKKPDLKSLIDIDQETRFLANSLIK
;
A
#
# COMPACT_ATOMS: atom_id res chain seq x y z
N MET A 1 -23.46 -3.58 24.96
CA MET A 1 -22.16 -4.31 24.81
C MET A 1 -21.38 -3.68 23.66
N ARG A 2 -20.05 -3.52 23.81
CA ARG A 2 -19.20 -3.08 22.69
C ARG A 2 -19.18 -4.15 21.61
N LYS A 3 -19.14 -3.73 20.33
CA LYS A 3 -19.02 -4.67 19.23
C LYS A 3 -17.63 -5.30 19.28
N LYS A 4 -17.53 -6.61 19.41
CA LYS A 4 -16.25 -7.34 19.32
C LYS A 4 -15.85 -7.51 17.87
N VAL A 5 -14.62 -7.16 17.52
CA VAL A 5 -14.07 -7.26 16.16
C VAL A 5 -12.69 -7.90 16.23
N ASN A 6 -12.54 -9.02 15.56
CA ASN A 6 -11.31 -9.77 15.51
C ASN A 6 -10.51 -9.37 14.26
N ILE A 7 -9.24 -9.03 14.44
CA ILE A 7 -8.37 -8.50 13.39
C ILE A 7 -7.16 -9.41 13.23
N GLY A 8 -6.88 -9.78 11.98
CA GLY A 8 -5.60 -10.37 11.58
C GLY A 8 -4.72 -9.31 10.90
N ILE A 9 -3.41 -9.31 11.18
CA ILE A 9 -2.48 -8.35 10.62
C ILE A 9 -1.37 -9.08 9.86
N LEU A 10 -1.38 -8.94 8.55
CA LEU A 10 -0.29 -9.35 7.67
C LEU A 10 0.76 -8.23 7.64
N GLY A 11 1.97 -8.49 8.18
CA GLY A 11 3.04 -7.50 8.27
C GLY A 11 2.96 -6.60 9.51
N SER A 12 2.70 -7.17 10.68
CA SER A 12 2.49 -6.45 11.94
C SER A 12 3.71 -5.65 12.43
N THR A 13 4.91 -6.02 12.03
CA THR A 13 6.16 -5.38 12.43
C THR A 13 6.59 -4.24 11.50
N GLY A 14 5.88 -4.02 10.39
CA GLY A 14 6.08 -2.88 9.49
C GLY A 14 5.45 -1.59 10.02
N SER A 15 5.68 -0.47 9.34
CA SER A 15 5.16 0.86 9.73
C SER A 15 3.64 0.87 9.91
N ILE A 16 2.88 0.32 8.94
CA ILE A 16 1.42 0.26 9.01
C ILE A 16 0.96 -0.70 10.11
N GLY A 17 1.57 -1.88 10.23
CA GLY A 17 1.20 -2.88 11.22
C GLY A 17 1.39 -2.39 12.67
N THR A 18 2.48 -1.69 12.95
CA THR A 18 2.75 -1.12 14.28
C THR A 18 1.77 0.00 14.63
N GLN A 19 1.46 0.87 13.67
CA GLN A 19 0.46 1.92 13.85
C GLN A 19 -0.96 1.36 14.01
N ALA A 20 -1.29 0.28 13.30
CA ALA A 20 -2.57 -0.41 13.46
C ALA A 20 -2.73 -0.99 14.86
N LEU A 21 -1.70 -1.63 15.40
CA LEU A 21 -1.70 -2.13 16.76
C LEU A 21 -1.84 -1.00 17.80
N GLN A 22 -1.26 0.17 17.53
CA GLN A 22 -1.46 1.35 18.37
C GLN A 22 -2.91 1.84 18.31
N VAL A 23 -3.48 1.99 17.10
CA VAL A 23 -4.90 2.35 16.89
C VAL A 23 -5.82 1.40 17.63
N ILE A 24 -5.59 0.08 17.53
CA ILE A 24 -6.35 -0.96 18.22
C ILE A 24 -6.29 -0.77 19.75
N SER A 25 -5.11 -0.50 20.29
CA SER A 25 -4.93 -0.34 21.75
C SER A 25 -5.51 0.96 22.30
N GLU A 26 -5.59 2.01 21.51
CA GLU A 26 -6.14 3.32 21.90
C GLU A 26 -7.66 3.43 21.71
N CYS A 27 -8.26 2.56 20.89
CA CYS A 27 -9.71 2.58 20.62
C CYS A 27 -10.51 2.07 21.81
N LYS A 28 -11.35 2.96 22.37
CA LYS A 28 -12.20 2.63 23.54
C LYS A 28 -13.64 2.27 23.14
N SER A 29 -14.06 2.54 21.92
CA SER A 29 -15.45 2.39 21.45
C SER A 29 -15.74 1.01 20.84
N ILE A 30 -14.72 0.32 20.32
CA ILE A 30 -14.81 -1.04 19.77
C ILE A 30 -13.90 -1.96 20.59
N ASP A 31 -14.39 -3.18 20.86
CA ASP A 31 -13.59 -4.23 21.51
C ASP A 31 -12.83 -5.01 20.45
N TYR A 32 -11.62 -4.53 20.14
CA TYR A 32 -10.75 -5.20 19.19
C TYR A 32 -9.96 -6.34 19.83
N SER A 33 -9.93 -7.49 19.16
CA SER A 33 -9.11 -8.64 19.50
C SER A 33 -8.18 -8.95 18.33
N VAL A 34 -6.93 -9.26 18.60
CA VAL A 34 -5.95 -9.63 17.57
C VAL A 34 -5.95 -11.15 17.43
N ASP A 35 -6.33 -11.65 16.25
CA ASP A 35 -6.36 -13.10 15.98
C ASP A 35 -5.00 -13.62 15.53
N PHE A 36 -4.33 -12.90 14.62
CA PHE A 36 -2.99 -13.29 14.20
C PHE A 36 -2.10 -12.08 13.87
N LEU A 37 -0.79 -12.28 14.02
CA LEU A 37 0.26 -11.34 13.66
C LEU A 37 1.29 -12.04 12.78
N THR A 38 1.81 -11.34 11.76
CA THR A 38 2.84 -11.90 10.90
C THR A 38 4.02 -10.96 10.72
N ALA A 39 5.22 -11.53 10.56
CA ALA A 39 6.44 -10.80 10.22
C ALA A 39 7.30 -11.62 9.25
N ASN A 40 8.24 -10.96 8.57
CA ASN A 40 9.25 -11.65 7.76
C ASN A 40 10.52 -11.96 8.61
N ASN A 41 11.31 -10.94 8.95
CA ASN A 41 12.59 -11.09 9.66
C ASN A 41 12.57 -10.51 11.08
N ASN A 42 11.67 -9.58 11.38
CA ASN A 42 11.67 -8.88 12.67
C ASN A 42 10.97 -9.68 13.76
N PHE A 43 11.56 -10.84 14.10
CA PHE A 43 11.03 -11.75 15.10
C PHE A 43 11.03 -11.14 16.52
N LYS A 44 11.98 -10.26 16.83
CA LYS A 44 12.08 -9.61 18.16
C LYS A 44 10.83 -8.74 18.42
N LEU A 45 10.45 -7.90 17.45
CA LEU A 45 9.24 -7.07 17.57
C LEU A 45 7.98 -7.95 17.52
N LEU A 46 7.94 -9.00 16.71
CA LEU A 46 6.82 -9.94 16.66
C LEU A 46 6.58 -10.60 18.04
N ILE A 47 7.63 -11.02 18.74
CA ILE A 47 7.54 -11.57 20.11
C ILE A 47 6.93 -10.51 21.07
N GLN A 48 7.45 -9.27 21.05
CA GLN A 48 6.93 -8.20 21.90
C GLN A 48 5.44 -7.94 21.64
N GLN A 49 5.04 -7.90 20.35
CA GLN A 49 3.64 -7.76 19.95
C GLN A 49 2.80 -8.95 20.42
N ALA A 50 3.29 -10.18 20.27
CA ALA A 50 2.60 -11.40 20.72
C ALA A 50 2.39 -11.42 22.23
N VAL A 51 3.38 -11.04 23.02
CA VAL A 51 3.27 -10.94 24.48
C VAL A 51 2.24 -9.88 24.89
N LYS A 52 2.22 -8.72 24.21
CA LYS A 52 1.34 -7.60 24.54
C LYS A 52 -0.11 -7.84 24.11
N TYR A 53 -0.32 -8.29 22.88
CA TYR A 53 -1.64 -8.36 22.25
C TYR A 53 -2.31 -9.75 22.33
N ARG A 54 -1.54 -10.77 22.73
CA ARG A 54 -2.04 -12.15 22.93
C ARG A 54 -2.84 -12.67 21.74
N PRO A 55 -2.29 -12.65 20.50
CA PRO A 55 -2.98 -13.22 19.35
C PRO A 55 -3.15 -14.73 19.51
N LYS A 56 -4.10 -15.31 18.78
CA LYS A 56 -4.23 -16.79 18.73
C LYS A 56 -3.07 -17.44 18.00
N SER A 57 -2.48 -16.71 17.02
CA SER A 57 -1.34 -17.23 16.28
C SER A 57 -0.36 -16.14 15.83
N VAL A 58 0.89 -16.55 15.62
CA VAL A 58 1.92 -15.75 14.98
C VAL A 58 2.54 -16.52 13.82
N VAL A 59 2.93 -15.79 12.77
CA VAL A 59 3.65 -16.37 11.62
C VAL A 59 4.94 -15.61 11.40
N ILE A 60 6.06 -16.34 11.31
CA ILE A 60 7.33 -15.79 10.86
C ILE A 60 7.69 -16.39 9.49
N ALA A 61 7.82 -15.53 8.45
CA ALA A 61 8.10 -16.03 7.10
C ALA A 61 9.52 -16.58 6.98
N ASN A 62 10.50 -15.97 7.63
CA ASN A 62 11.86 -16.50 7.71
C ASN A 62 11.94 -17.59 8.79
N GLU A 63 12.04 -18.83 8.35
CA GLU A 63 12.03 -20.01 9.21
C GLU A 63 13.23 -20.08 10.17
N ALA A 64 14.34 -19.39 9.88
CA ALA A 64 15.52 -19.36 10.74
C ALA A 64 15.23 -18.83 12.16
N HIS A 65 14.13 -18.09 12.35
CA HIS A 65 13.77 -17.47 13.63
C HIS A 65 12.72 -18.23 14.44
N VAL A 66 12.19 -19.34 13.92
CA VAL A 66 11.05 -20.05 14.53
C VAL A 66 11.35 -20.59 15.92
N GLU A 67 12.51 -21.17 16.11
CA GLU A 67 12.88 -21.79 17.40
C GLU A 67 13.04 -20.76 18.52
N GLU A 68 13.58 -19.58 18.21
CA GLU A 68 13.67 -18.50 19.19
C GLU A 68 12.27 -17.98 19.58
N ILE A 69 11.35 -17.85 18.61
CA ILE A 69 9.96 -17.47 18.90
C ILE A 69 9.27 -18.51 19.78
N LYS A 70 9.42 -19.82 19.50
CA LYS A 70 8.85 -20.89 20.31
C LYS A 70 9.38 -20.84 21.75
N LYS A 71 10.68 -20.59 21.92
CA LYS A 71 11.32 -20.46 23.21
C LYS A 71 10.76 -19.30 24.02
N GLN A 72 10.65 -18.12 23.40
CA GLN A 72 10.22 -16.88 24.07
C GLN A 72 8.71 -16.83 24.35
N LEU A 73 7.90 -17.49 23.54
CA LEU A 73 6.44 -17.55 23.72
C LEU A 73 5.99 -18.81 24.46
N LYS A 74 6.93 -19.62 24.99
CA LYS A 74 6.63 -20.84 25.76
C LYS A 74 5.72 -20.52 26.96
N GLY A 75 4.65 -21.29 27.10
CA GLY A 75 3.66 -21.10 28.18
C GLY A 75 2.56 -20.08 27.87
N LEU A 76 2.59 -19.45 26.68
CA LEU A 76 1.47 -18.67 26.17
C LEU A 76 0.61 -19.54 25.23
N ASP A 77 -0.70 -19.34 25.29
CA ASP A 77 -1.65 -20.01 24.38
C ASP A 77 -1.65 -19.31 23.01
N ILE A 78 -0.53 -19.47 22.27
CA ILE A 78 -0.30 -18.86 20.96
C ILE A 78 0.28 -19.92 20.02
N SER A 79 -0.43 -20.20 18.93
CA SER A 79 0.08 -21.08 17.87
C SER A 79 1.17 -20.38 17.05
N ILE A 80 2.26 -21.07 16.76
CA ILE A 80 3.41 -20.51 16.04
C ILE A 80 3.59 -21.26 14.73
N TYR A 81 3.57 -20.50 13.62
CA TYR A 81 3.77 -21.02 12.28
C TYR A 81 4.95 -20.34 11.62
N SER A 82 5.54 -20.99 10.60
CA SER A 82 6.66 -20.45 9.84
C SER A 82 6.54 -20.71 8.35
N GLY A 83 7.33 -19.97 7.57
CA GLY A 83 7.36 -20.07 6.12
C GLY A 83 6.29 -19.23 5.41
N THR A 84 6.54 -18.93 4.14
CA THR A 84 5.65 -18.08 3.33
C THR A 84 4.27 -18.71 3.09
N SER A 85 4.19 -20.05 2.98
CA SER A 85 2.92 -20.75 2.85
C SER A 85 1.99 -20.57 4.06
N SER A 86 2.57 -20.37 5.25
CA SER A 86 1.80 -20.09 6.46
C SER A 86 1.14 -18.73 6.47
N LEU A 87 1.67 -17.74 5.71
CA LEU A 87 1.01 -16.45 5.49
C LEU A 87 -0.30 -16.60 4.70
N GLU A 88 -0.34 -17.55 3.76
CA GLU A 88 -1.53 -17.83 2.96
C GLU A 88 -2.61 -18.56 3.76
N LYS A 89 -2.21 -19.38 4.74
CA LYS A 89 -3.13 -20.22 5.55
C LYS A 89 -3.67 -19.50 6.79
N VAL A 90 -2.88 -18.63 7.42
CA VAL A 90 -3.29 -17.97 8.68
C VAL A 90 -4.56 -17.12 8.52
N VAL A 91 -4.82 -16.61 7.31
CA VAL A 91 -6.02 -15.82 7.01
C VAL A 91 -7.31 -16.66 6.99
N GLU A 92 -7.20 -17.98 6.97
CA GLU A 92 -8.34 -18.92 7.00
C GLU A 92 -8.94 -19.02 8.41
N THR A 93 -8.32 -18.39 9.43
CA THR A 93 -8.83 -18.37 10.81
C THR A 93 -10.30 -17.90 10.84
N GLU A 94 -11.21 -18.78 11.21
CA GLU A 94 -12.67 -18.57 11.11
C GLU A 94 -13.14 -17.32 11.87
N THR A 95 -12.57 -17.08 13.04
CA THR A 95 -12.97 -15.98 13.93
C THR A 95 -12.57 -14.59 13.44
N THR A 96 -11.63 -14.49 12.50
CA THR A 96 -11.13 -13.21 11.96
C THR A 96 -12.21 -12.51 11.12
N ASN A 97 -12.53 -11.26 11.49
CA ASN A 97 -13.50 -10.44 10.75
C ASN A 97 -12.82 -9.56 9.70
N ILE A 98 -11.67 -8.98 10.05
CA ILE A 98 -10.93 -8.02 9.22
C ILE A 98 -9.49 -8.52 9.08
N VAL A 99 -8.98 -8.51 7.86
CA VAL A 99 -7.55 -8.72 7.59
C VAL A 99 -6.95 -7.39 7.13
N LEU A 100 -6.02 -6.86 7.90
CA LEU A 100 -5.17 -5.76 7.48
C LEU A 100 -4.00 -6.32 6.66
N THR A 101 -3.95 -5.97 5.38
CA THR A 101 -2.89 -6.41 4.47
C THR A 101 -1.81 -5.33 4.38
N ALA A 102 -0.74 -5.46 5.18
CA ALA A 102 0.37 -4.51 5.26
C ALA A 102 1.73 -5.15 4.89
N LEU A 103 1.69 -6.19 4.06
CA LEU A 103 2.89 -6.73 3.42
C LEU A 103 3.38 -5.78 2.32
N VAL A 104 4.66 -5.88 1.97
CA VAL A 104 5.27 -5.02 0.95
C VAL A 104 5.36 -5.79 -0.38
N GLY A 105 5.01 -5.12 -1.48
CA GLY A 105 5.18 -5.64 -2.83
C GLY A 105 4.28 -6.83 -3.16
N PHE A 106 4.76 -7.67 -4.08
CA PHE A 106 4.03 -8.83 -4.61
C PHE A 106 3.64 -9.86 -3.54
N SER A 107 4.38 -9.92 -2.42
CA SER A 107 4.16 -10.93 -1.36
C SER A 107 2.78 -10.88 -0.70
N GLY A 108 2.08 -9.75 -0.80
CA GLY A 108 0.73 -9.56 -0.27
C GLY A 108 -0.38 -10.19 -1.12
N LEU A 109 -0.11 -10.52 -2.39
CA LEU A 109 -1.14 -10.94 -3.35
C LEU A 109 -1.87 -12.23 -2.93
N LYS A 110 -1.16 -13.32 -2.73
CA LYS A 110 -1.77 -14.62 -2.40
C LYS A 110 -2.49 -14.62 -1.05
N PRO A 111 -1.90 -14.10 0.05
CA PRO A 111 -2.63 -14.00 1.31
C PRO A 111 -3.90 -13.16 1.21
N THR A 112 -3.89 -12.07 0.42
CA THR A 112 -5.08 -11.24 0.20
C THR A 112 -6.16 -12.01 -0.58
N ILE A 113 -5.79 -12.75 -1.64
CA ILE A 113 -6.72 -13.61 -2.38
C ILE A 113 -7.38 -14.63 -1.44
N ASN A 114 -6.60 -15.29 -0.58
CA ASN A 114 -7.13 -16.29 0.35
C ASN A 114 -8.04 -15.66 1.40
N ALA A 115 -7.67 -14.49 1.93
CA ALA A 115 -8.53 -13.75 2.86
C ALA A 115 -9.89 -13.40 2.25
N ILE A 116 -9.92 -12.95 0.98
CA ILE A 116 -11.16 -12.66 0.25
C ILE A 116 -11.99 -13.92 0.07
N LYS A 117 -11.38 -15.05 -0.36
CA LYS A 117 -12.06 -16.34 -0.51
C LYS A 117 -12.68 -16.84 0.80
N CYS A 118 -12.08 -16.50 1.93
CA CYS A 118 -12.60 -16.81 3.27
C CYS A 118 -13.62 -15.78 3.79
N GLY A 119 -14.10 -14.88 2.94
CA GLY A 119 -15.13 -13.89 3.29
C GLY A 119 -14.67 -12.80 4.27
N LYS A 120 -13.34 -12.57 4.40
CA LYS A 120 -12.81 -11.60 5.35
C LYS A 120 -12.86 -10.18 4.75
N LYS A 121 -13.34 -9.19 5.52
CA LYS A 121 -13.21 -7.77 5.15
C LYS A 121 -11.73 -7.42 5.04
N ILE A 122 -11.34 -6.74 3.95
CA ILE A 122 -9.96 -6.37 3.70
C ILE A 122 -9.75 -4.88 4.03
N ALA A 123 -8.82 -4.59 4.95
CA ALA A 123 -8.22 -3.27 5.12
C ALA A 123 -6.91 -3.27 4.32
N LEU A 124 -6.95 -2.66 3.12
CA LEU A 124 -5.87 -2.79 2.14
C LEU A 124 -4.84 -1.66 2.29
N ALA A 125 -3.64 -2.01 2.77
CA ALA A 125 -2.48 -1.12 2.77
C ALA A 125 -1.44 -1.52 1.70
N ASN A 126 -1.50 -2.76 1.20
CA ASN A 126 -0.61 -3.26 0.14
C ASN A 126 -1.18 -2.91 -1.24
N LYS A 127 -0.87 -1.73 -1.75
CA LYS A 127 -1.34 -1.25 -3.06
C LYS A 127 -0.89 -2.12 -4.22
N GLU A 128 0.27 -2.76 -4.09
CA GLU A 128 0.84 -3.61 -5.12
C GLU A 128 -0.08 -4.80 -5.46
N THR A 129 -0.91 -5.26 -4.52
CA THR A 129 -1.94 -6.27 -4.78
C THR A 129 -2.91 -5.85 -5.90
N LEU A 130 -3.39 -4.60 -5.88
CA LEU A 130 -4.28 -4.08 -6.93
C LEU A 130 -3.51 -3.67 -8.19
N VAL A 131 -2.30 -3.18 -8.05
CA VAL A 131 -1.44 -2.88 -9.20
C VAL A 131 -1.19 -4.13 -10.03
N VAL A 132 -0.81 -5.23 -9.38
CA VAL A 132 -0.47 -6.48 -10.07
C VAL A 132 -1.69 -7.23 -10.58
N ALA A 133 -2.76 -7.31 -9.80
CA ALA A 133 -3.87 -8.22 -10.03
C ALA A 133 -5.25 -7.58 -9.80
N GLY A 134 -5.40 -6.28 -10.08
CA GLY A 134 -6.61 -5.53 -9.74
C GLY A 134 -7.89 -6.12 -10.34
N GLU A 135 -7.91 -6.51 -11.62
CA GLU A 135 -9.06 -7.16 -12.26
C GLU A 135 -9.45 -8.45 -11.52
N LEU A 136 -8.48 -9.30 -11.20
CA LEU A 136 -8.69 -10.54 -10.47
C LEU A 136 -9.23 -10.30 -9.06
N ILE A 137 -8.62 -9.38 -8.32
CA ILE A 137 -8.99 -9.05 -6.93
C ILE A 137 -10.40 -8.46 -6.89
N MET A 138 -10.71 -7.45 -7.70
CA MET A 138 -12.02 -6.80 -7.68
C MET A 138 -13.14 -7.74 -8.14
N SER A 139 -12.88 -8.59 -9.14
CA SER A 139 -13.81 -9.64 -9.56
C SER A 139 -14.08 -10.64 -8.44
N LEU A 140 -13.03 -11.04 -7.71
CA LEU A 140 -13.16 -11.97 -6.59
C LEU A 140 -13.95 -11.33 -5.43
N CYS A 141 -13.64 -10.08 -5.09
CA CYS A 141 -14.38 -9.33 -4.06
C CYS A 141 -15.88 -9.22 -4.38
N LYS A 142 -16.21 -8.93 -5.65
CA LYS A 142 -17.60 -8.88 -6.10
C LYS A 142 -18.27 -10.24 -5.98
N LYS A 143 -17.60 -11.32 -6.37
CA LYS A 143 -18.10 -12.69 -6.31
C LYS A 143 -18.38 -13.13 -4.86
N GLU A 144 -17.44 -12.87 -3.95
CA GLU A 144 -17.52 -13.30 -2.54
C GLU A 144 -18.27 -12.29 -1.65
N GLY A 145 -18.70 -11.14 -2.20
CA GLY A 145 -19.38 -10.08 -1.43
C GLY A 145 -18.48 -9.42 -0.37
N VAL A 146 -17.17 -9.42 -0.57
CA VAL A 146 -16.18 -8.92 0.39
C VAL A 146 -15.82 -7.47 0.08
N PRO A 147 -15.97 -6.53 1.04
CA PRO A 147 -15.53 -5.16 0.85
C PRO A 147 -14.01 -5.02 1.04
N ILE A 148 -13.40 -4.22 0.17
CA ILE A 148 -12.04 -3.68 0.35
C ILE A 148 -12.16 -2.24 0.83
N ILE A 149 -11.52 -1.94 1.95
CA ILE A 149 -11.43 -0.58 2.50
C ILE A 149 -9.97 -0.12 2.39
N PRO A 150 -9.69 0.95 1.65
CA PRO A 150 -8.32 1.42 1.47
C PRO A 150 -7.74 2.00 2.76
N VAL A 151 -6.47 1.71 2.98
CA VAL A 151 -5.64 2.25 4.08
C VAL A 151 -4.65 3.27 3.56
N ASP A 152 -4.25 3.19 2.28
CA ASP A 152 -3.43 4.24 1.67
C ASP A 152 -4.13 5.60 1.81
N SER A 153 -3.39 6.65 2.21
CA SER A 153 -3.98 7.93 2.65
C SER A 153 -4.84 8.59 1.58
N GLU A 154 -4.36 8.60 0.35
CA GLU A 154 -5.04 9.19 -0.80
C GLU A 154 -6.32 8.43 -1.15
N HIS A 155 -6.24 7.11 -1.16
CA HIS A 155 -7.39 6.25 -1.47
C HIS A 155 -8.42 6.26 -0.34
N SER A 156 -7.97 6.29 0.91
CA SER A 156 -8.85 6.49 2.07
C SER A 156 -9.57 7.83 1.98
N ALA A 157 -8.89 8.90 1.55
CA ALA A 157 -9.49 10.22 1.35
C ALA A 157 -10.58 10.18 0.28
N ILE A 158 -10.28 9.63 -0.90
CA ILE A 158 -11.26 9.47 -1.99
C ILE A 158 -12.44 8.62 -1.53
N PHE A 159 -12.17 7.48 -0.89
CA PHE A 159 -13.20 6.59 -0.36
C PHE A 159 -14.14 7.31 0.62
N GLN A 160 -13.60 8.20 1.47
CA GLN A 160 -14.39 9.02 2.39
C GLN A 160 -15.22 10.08 1.67
N CYS A 161 -14.68 10.71 0.60
CA CYS A 161 -15.39 11.70 -0.21
C CYS A 161 -16.55 11.09 -1.01
N LEU A 162 -16.45 9.80 -1.34
CA LEU A 162 -17.46 9.07 -2.12
C LEU A 162 -18.60 8.48 -1.27
N GLN A 163 -18.55 8.61 0.07
CA GLN A 163 -19.58 8.01 0.92
C GLN A 163 -20.93 8.71 0.72
N GLY A 164 -21.89 7.94 0.22
CA GLY A 164 -23.25 8.44 -0.08
C GLY A 164 -23.43 8.98 -1.50
N GLU A 165 -22.36 9.08 -2.27
CA GLU A 165 -22.39 9.58 -3.64
C GLU A 165 -22.44 8.45 -4.68
N PRO A 166 -23.40 8.49 -5.63
CA PRO A 166 -23.42 7.54 -6.74
C PRO A 166 -22.21 7.71 -7.68
N GLN A 167 -21.65 6.60 -8.14
CA GLN A 167 -20.50 6.59 -9.06
C GLN A 167 -20.71 7.44 -10.32
N ARG A 168 -21.94 7.49 -10.85
CA ARG A 168 -22.29 8.29 -12.05
C ARG A 168 -22.15 9.81 -11.86
N HIS A 169 -22.02 10.28 -10.61
CA HIS A 169 -21.81 11.70 -10.32
C HIS A 169 -20.32 12.09 -10.30
N VAL A 170 -19.42 11.10 -10.35
CA VAL A 170 -17.98 11.34 -10.33
C VAL A 170 -17.49 11.72 -11.72
N ASP A 171 -16.88 12.89 -11.85
CA ASP A 171 -16.20 13.34 -13.06
C ASP A 171 -14.75 12.86 -13.08
N SER A 172 -14.00 13.20 -12.06
CA SER A 172 -12.60 12.83 -11.96
C SER A 172 -12.11 12.71 -10.51
N LEU A 173 -11.01 11.96 -10.31
CA LEU A 173 -10.30 11.89 -9.04
C LEU A 173 -9.07 12.78 -9.09
N ILE A 174 -8.77 13.43 -7.97
CA ILE A 174 -7.59 14.28 -7.80
C ILE A 174 -6.71 13.62 -6.73
N LEU A 175 -5.65 12.94 -7.18
CA LEU A 175 -4.63 12.36 -6.31
C LEU A 175 -3.59 13.43 -5.96
N THR A 176 -3.48 13.77 -4.69
CA THR A 176 -2.41 14.66 -4.24
C THR A 176 -1.11 13.88 -4.01
N ALA A 177 0.01 14.55 -4.20
CA ALA A 177 1.34 14.02 -3.96
C ALA A 177 2.16 15.02 -3.14
N SER A 178 2.98 14.55 -2.21
CA SER A 178 3.96 15.43 -1.54
C SER A 178 5.00 16.00 -2.51
N GLY A 179 5.20 15.31 -3.63
CA GLY A 179 6.24 15.60 -4.62
C GLY A 179 7.59 14.98 -4.28
N GLY A 180 7.72 14.35 -3.09
CA GLY A 180 8.94 13.70 -2.63
C GLY A 180 10.10 14.69 -2.35
N PRO A 181 11.29 14.17 -1.97
CA PRO A 181 12.44 15.01 -1.59
C PRO A 181 13.05 15.81 -2.75
N PHE A 182 12.67 15.50 -3.99
CA PHE A 182 13.26 16.11 -5.20
C PHE A 182 12.29 17.03 -5.96
N VAL A 183 11.16 17.37 -5.37
CA VAL A 183 10.21 18.31 -5.98
C VAL A 183 10.89 19.64 -6.33
N GLY A 184 10.64 20.12 -7.58
CA GLY A 184 11.28 21.33 -8.12
C GLY A 184 12.69 21.15 -8.68
N LYS A 185 13.36 20.01 -8.46
CA LYS A 185 14.67 19.70 -9.07
C LYS A 185 14.50 19.32 -10.56
N LYS A 186 15.52 19.61 -11.36
CA LYS A 186 15.58 19.22 -12.76
C LYS A 186 16.34 17.90 -12.94
N ARG A 187 16.02 17.12 -13.98
CA ARG A 187 16.63 15.79 -14.24
C ARG A 187 18.17 15.81 -14.18
N LYS A 188 18.82 16.89 -14.65
CA LYS A 188 20.30 17.00 -14.62
C LYS A 188 20.86 16.96 -13.20
N SER A 189 20.17 17.55 -12.21
CA SER A 189 20.61 17.56 -10.80
C SER A 189 20.38 16.22 -10.09
N LEU A 190 19.64 15.28 -10.71
CA LEU A 190 19.38 13.96 -10.14
C LEU A 190 20.43 12.90 -10.50
N LYS A 191 21.47 13.25 -11.31
CA LYS A 191 22.49 12.28 -11.74
C LYS A 191 23.31 11.68 -10.59
N ASN A 192 23.60 12.48 -9.57
CA ASN A 192 24.51 12.12 -8.48
C ASN A 192 23.76 11.97 -7.13
N ILE A 193 22.46 11.69 -7.16
CA ILE A 193 21.66 11.46 -5.95
C ILE A 193 22.16 10.21 -5.25
N GLN A 194 22.43 10.35 -3.94
CA GLN A 194 22.78 9.27 -3.05
C GLN A 194 21.53 8.67 -2.42
N VAL A 195 21.63 7.46 -1.88
CA VAL A 195 20.54 6.79 -1.17
C VAL A 195 20.02 7.62 0.00
N SER A 196 20.94 8.24 0.77
CA SER A 196 20.59 9.11 1.89
C SER A 196 19.74 10.32 1.50
N ASP A 197 20.02 10.92 0.31
CA ASP A 197 19.22 12.03 -0.20
C ASP A 197 17.78 11.61 -0.52
N ALA A 198 17.64 10.42 -1.10
CA ALA A 198 16.35 9.89 -1.52
C ALA A 198 15.50 9.36 -0.35
N LEU A 199 16.14 8.94 0.74
CA LEU A 199 15.47 8.48 1.96
C LEU A 199 14.99 9.63 2.87
N ASN A 200 15.43 10.86 2.64
CA ASN A 200 15.06 12.03 3.45
C ASN A 200 13.74 12.65 2.96
N HIS A 201 12.61 12.00 3.30
CA HIS A 201 11.29 12.50 2.91
C HIS A 201 10.86 13.68 3.82
N PRO A 202 10.32 14.81 3.26
CA PRO A 202 10.04 16.01 4.03
C PRO A 202 8.90 15.89 5.06
N ASN A 203 7.89 15.05 4.81
CA ASN A 203 6.64 15.03 5.59
C ASN A 203 6.33 13.69 6.24
N TRP A 204 6.89 12.58 5.72
CA TRP A 204 6.49 11.23 6.12
C TRP A 204 7.68 10.40 6.59
N GLU A 205 7.49 9.71 7.71
CA GLU A 205 8.39 8.63 8.14
C GLU A 205 7.86 7.29 7.61
N MET A 206 8.53 6.73 6.62
CA MET A 206 8.07 5.56 5.88
C MET A 206 9.17 4.51 5.74
N GLY A 207 8.79 3.30 5.32
CA GLY A 207 9.74 2.26 4.95
C GLY A 207 10.61 2.68 3.73
N ALA A 208 11.82 2.11 3.63
CA ALA A 208 12.78 2.50 2.59
C ALA A 208 12.21 2.39 1.16
N LYS A 209 11.52 1.28 0.83
CA LYS A 209 10.96 1.07 -0.52
C LYS A 209 10.00 2.19 -0.92
N ILE A 210 8.99 2.47 -0.11
CA ILE A 210 7.99 3.49 -0.43
C ILE A 210 8.59 4.91 -0.43
N THR A 211 9.65 5.17 0.35
CA THR A 211 10.36 6.46 0.33
C THR A 211 11.07 6.67 -1.00
N ILE A 212 11.73 5.65 -1.56
CA ILE A 212 12.32 5.71 -2.90
C ILE A 212 11.23 5.83 -3.98
N ASP A 213 10.11 5.12 -3.83
CA ASP A 213 8.97 5.26 -4.74
C ASP A 213 8.39 6.70 -4.71
N SER A 214 8.35 7.34 -3.55
CA SER A 214 7.97 8.75 -3.44
C SER A 214 8.98 9.66 -4.14
N ALA A 215 10.28 9.42 -3.91
CA ALA A 215 11.37 10.21 -4.52
C ALA A 215 11.36 10.16 -6.05
N THR A 216 10.90 9.03 -6.64
CA THR A 216 10.80 8.81 -8.09
C THR A 216 9.42 9.16 -8.67
N LEU A 217 8.44 9.51 -7.84
CA LEU A 217 7.01 9.56 -8.14
C LEU A 217 6.41 8.22 -8.63
N MET A 218 7.12 7.10 -8.47
CA MET A 218 6.54 5.77 -8.72
C MET A 218 5.39 5.49 -7.75
N ASN A 219 5.51 5.88 -6.47
CA ASN A 219 4.44 5.70 -5.50
C ASN A 219 3.12 6.26 -6.03
N LYS A 220 3.16 7.50 -6.53
CA LYS A 220 1.97 8.14 -7.12
C LYS A 220 1.49 7.42 -8.38
N GLY A 221 2.41 6.90 -9.18
CA GLY A 221 2.06 6.07 -10.33
C GLY A 221 1.35 4.77 -9.96
N LEU A 222 1.82 4.06 -8.92
CA LEU A 222 1.16 2.87 -8.41
C LEU A 222 -0.22 3.20 -7.84
N GLU A 223 -0.35 4.34 -7.18
CA GLU A 223 -1.61 4.84 -6.64
C GLU A 223 -2.65 5.18 -7.72
N VAL A 224 -2.22 5.69 -8.89
CA VAL A 224 -3.13 5.86 -10.05
C VAL A 224 -3.74 4.52 -10.45
N ILE A 225 -2.93 3.45 -10.53
CA ILE A 225 -3.42 2.12 -10.90
C ILE A 225 -4.33 1.54 -9.81
N GLU A 226 -3.98 1.71 -8.54
CA GLU A 226 -4.81 1.31 -7.41
C GLU A 226 -6.18 2.01 -7.43
N ALA A 227 -6.20 3.34 -7.66
CA ALA A 227 -7.43 4.12 -7.74
C ALA A 227 -8.35 3.66 -8.87
N MET A 228 -7.79 3.31 -10.03
CA MET A 228 -8.57 2.77 -11.15
C MET A 228 -9.40 1.55 -10.73
N TRP A 229 -8.78 0.64 -9.99
CA TRP A 229 -9.44 -0.60 -9.55
C TRP A 229 -10.40 -0.38 -8.38
N LEU A 230 -9.99 0.39 -7.37
CA LEU A 230 -10.82 0.64 -6.18
C LEU A 230 -12.10 1.39 -6.51
N PHE A 231 -12.02 2.36 -7.42
CA PHE A 231 -13.12 3.29 -7.71
C PHE A 231 -13.71 3.10 -9.10
N ASP A 232 -13.34 2.03 -9.81
CA ASP A 232 -13.86 1.70 -11.15
C ASP A 232 -13.84 2.92 -12.09
N ILE A 233 -12.69 3.58 -12.19
CA ILE A 233 -12.49 4.79 -12.99
C ILE A 233 -11.31 4.64 -13.95
N SER A 234 -11.39 5.23 -15.13
CA SER A 234 -10.29 5.20 -16.10
C SER A 234 -9.14 6.11 -15.68
N ALA A 235 -7.89 5.71 -15.96
CA ALA A 235 -6.71 6.52 -15.69
C ALA A 235 -6.76 7.94 -16.27
N LYS A 236 -7.48 8.14 -17.39
CA LYS A 236 -7.69 9.45 -18.02
C LYS A 236 -8.50 10.43 -17.15
N ASN A 237 -9.27 9.90 -16.21
CA ASN A 237 -10.09 10.67 -15.27
C ASN A 237 -9.43 10.75 -13.89
N ILE A 238 -8.12 10.49 -13.81
CA ILE A 238 -7.33 10.64 -12.58
C ILE A 238 -6.26 11.70 -12.83
N GLU A 239 -6.37 12.79 -12.08
CA GLU A 239 -5.40 13.89 -12.08
C GLU A 239 -4.42 13.71 -10.93
N VAL A 240 -3.14 13.98 -11.19
CA VAL A 240 -2.12 14.05 -10.14
C VAL A 240 -1.75 15.50 -9.91
N VAL A 241 -1.82 15.93 -8.65
CA VAL A 241 -1.48 17.30 -8.23
C VAL A 241 -0.46 17.23 -7.10
N VAL A 242 0.64 17.96 -7.24
CA VAL A 242 1.62 18.09 -6.15
C VAL A 242 1.12 19.10 -5.13
N HIS A 243 0.97 18.64 -3.89
CA HIS A 243 0.57 19.42 -2.73
C HIS A 243 1.59 19.20 -1.61
N ARG A 244 2.59 20.08 -1.53
CA ARG A 244 3.79 19.88 -0.70
C ARG A 244 3.48 19.74 0.78
N GLN A 245 2.45 20.42 1.28
CA GLN A 245 2.06 20.38 2.69
C GLN A 245 1.42 19.03 3.11
N SER A 246 0.93 18.25 2.15
CA SER A 246 0.24 16.97 2.38
C SER A 246 -0.93 17.05 3.36
N ILE A 247 -1.63 18.19 3.41
CA ILE A 247 -2.81 18.43 4.26
C ILE A 247 -4.08 17.96 3.58
N ILE A 248 -4.25 18.25 2.29
CA ILE A 248 -5.31 17.64 1.46
C ILE A 248 -4.76 16.30 0.99
N HIS A 249 -5.37 15.22 1.48
CA HIS A 249 -4.91 13.87 1.15
C HIS A 249 -5.37 13.39 -0.21
N SER A 250 -6.50 13.82 -0.71
CA SER A 250 -7.00 13.72 -2.10
C SER A 250 -8.41 14.29 -2.17
N ALA A 251 -8.96 14.39 -3.40
CA ALA A 251 -10.28 14.96 -3.63
C ALA A 251 -11.01 14.24 -4.78
N VAL A 252 -12.31 14.45 -4.83
CA VAL A 252 -13.20 14.00 -5.91
C VAL A 252 -13.84 15.22 -6.54
N ARG A 253 -13.76 15.33 -7.86
CA ARG A 253 -14.53 16.30 -8.65
C ARG A 253 -15.80 15.64 -9.15
N PHE A 254 -16.93 16.31 -8.98
CA PHE A 254 -18.24 15.85 -9.42
C PHE A 254 -18.65 16.52 -10.72
N ILE A 255 -19.65 15.94 -11.40
CA ILE A 255 -20.14 16.41 -12.71
C ILE A 255 -20.74 17.82 -12.68
N ASP A 256 -21.12 18.33 -11.52
CA ASP A 256 -21.60 19.71 -11.32
C ASP A 256 -20.44 20.73 -11.13
N GLY A 257 -19.18 20.24 -11.17
CA GLY A 257 -17.98 21.05 -10.98
C GLY A 257 -17.56 21.22 -9.52
N SER A 258 -18.34 20.73 -8.54
CA SER A 258 -17.95 20.77 -7.14
C SER A 258 -16.79 19.81 -6.85
N ILE A 259 -16.00 20.14 -5.82
CA ILE A 259 -14.89 19.28 -5.35
C ILE A 259 -15.09 19.02 -3.86
N VAL A 260 -15.05 17.74 -3.48
CA VAL A 260 -15.02 17.31 -2.09
C VAL A 260 -13.64 16.73 -1.77
N ALA A 261 -13.03 17.22 -0.70
CA ALA A 261 -11.69 16.81 -0.29
C ALA A 261 -11.64 16.38 1.18
N GLN A 262 -10.79 15.42 1.50
CA GLN A 262 -10.52 15.05 2.87
C GLN A 262 -9.18 15.70 3.31
N LEU A 263 -9.20 16.35 4.46
CA LEU A 263 -8.07 17.05 5.05
C LEU A 263 -7.71 16.44 6.40
N GLY A 264 -6.41 16.53 6.74
CA GLY A 264 -5.87 16.11 8.02
C GLY A 264 -4.36 16.29 8.07
N TYR A 265 -3.78 16.15 9.28
CA TYR A 265 -2.32 16.03 9.38
C TYR A 265 -1.85 14.73 8.72
N PRO A 266 -0.60 14.68 8.20
CA PRO A 266 -0.03 13.48 7.60
C PRO A 266 0.27 12.43 8.69
N ASP A 267 -0.73 11.59 9.01
CA ASP A 267 -0.65 10.51 9.99
C ASP A 267 -1.45 9.30 9.49
N MET A 268 -0.76 8.17 9.27
CA MET A 268 -1.40 6.94 8.80
C MET A 268 -2.37 6.31 9.78
N LYS A 269 -2.34 6.71 11.06
CA LYS A 269 -3.33 6.22 12.04
C LYS A 269 -4.75 6.65 11.68
N LEU A 270 -4.94 7.79 11.02
CA LEU A 270 -6.27 8.25 10.61
C LEU A 270 -6.92 7.30 9.58
N PRO A 271 -6.30 7.01 8.42
CA PRO A 271 -6.86 6.06 7.45
C PRO A 271 -6.93 4.63 8.01
N ILE A 272 -5.98 4.20 8.82
CA ILE A 272 -6.03 2.89 9.49
C ILE A 272 -7.25 2.83 10.41
N HIS A 273 -7.45 3.82 11.27
CA HIS A 273 -8.58 3.91 12.20
C HIS A 273 -9.91 3.87 11.46
N TYR A 274 -10.02 4.63 10.35
CA TYR A 274 -11.21 4.65 9.53
C TYR A 274 -11.48 3.29 8.87
N ALA A 275 -10.48 2.64 8.30
CA ALA A 275 -10.63 1.34 7.64
C ALA A 275 -11.07 0.23 8.61
N LEU A 276 -10.53 0.22 9.84
CA LEU A 276 -10.87 -0.76 10.86
C LEU A 276 -12.27 -0.53 11.45
N SER A 277 -12.73 0.73 11.55
CA SER A 277 -14.02 1.08 12.15
C SER A 277 -15.17 1.19 11.16
N PHE A 278 -14.90 1.27 9.86
CA PHE A 278 -15.91 1.43 8.81
C PHE A 278 -17.06 0.40 8.91
N PRO A 279 -18.35 0.80 8.73
CA PRO A 279 -18.81 2.06 8.15
C PRO A 279 -18.96 3.24 9.14
N GLN A 280 -18.73 3.06 10.40
CA GLN A 280 -18.94 4.09 11.43
C GLN A 280 -17.65 4.84 11.74
N ARG A 281 -17.72 6.17 11.87
CA ARG A 281 -16.62 6.95 12.44
C ARG A 281 -16.60 6.78 13.95
N GLN A 282 -15.40 6.56 14.49
CA GLN A 282 -15.19 6.40 15.93
C GLN A 282 -14.35 7.56 16.48
N PRO A 283 -14.54 7.95 17.75
CA PRO A 283 -13.64 8.90 18.40
C PRO A 283 -12.18 8.44 18.34
N SER A 284 -11.26 9.35 18.13
CA SER A 284 -9.82 9.10 18.14
C SER A 284 -9.08 10.13 18.99
N SER A 285 -7.89 9.76 19.46
CA SER A 285 -6.95 10.65 20.16
C SER A 285 -6.07 11.48 19.22
N LEU A 286 -6.27 11.35 17.91
CA LEU A 286 -5.46 12.04 16.90
C LEU A 286 -5.65 13.56 16.97
N LYS A 287 -4.57 14.31 16.71
CA LYS A 287 -4.61 15.78 16.64
C LYS A 287 -5.64 16.19 15.59
N LYS A 288 -6.58 17.06 15.97
CA LYS A 288 -7.57 17.64 15.06
C LYS A 288 -6.87 18.68 14.20
N PHE A 289 -7.17 18.67 12.90
CA PHE A 289 -6.65 19.66 11.97
C PHE A 289 -7.19 21.07 12.31
N ASP A 290 -6.29 22.05 12.31
CA ASP A 290 -6.62 23.47 12.47
C ASP A 290 -6.20 24.23 11.20
N PHE A 291 -7.13 24.96 10.61
CA PHE A 291 -6.88 25.78 9.40
C PHE A 291 -5.87 26.91 9.68
N LEU A 292 -5.76 27.36 10.93
CA LEU A 292 -4.82 28.43 11.30
C LEU A 292 -3.37 27.96 11.31
N ASP A 293 -3.12 26.64 11.47
CA ASP A 293 -1.77 26.07 11.33
C ASP A 293 -1.30 26.08 9.85
N TYR A 294 -2.24 26.13 8.89
CA TYR A 294 -1.97 26.08 7.45
C TYR A 294 -2.81 27.11 6.67
N PRO A 295 -2.56 28.42 6.82
CA PRO A 295 -3.36 29.46 6.20
C PRO A 295 -3.22 29.49 4.67
N ASN A 296 -2.17 28.88 4.12
CA ASN A 296 -1.90 28.80 2.69
C ASN A 296 -1.65 27.35 2.27
N LEU A 297 -2.40 26.87 1.29
CA LEU A 297 -2.22 25.58 0.64
C LEU A 297 -1.76 25.82 -0.79
N SER A 298 -0.72 25.11 -1.23
CA SER A 298 -0.15 25.29 -2.57
C SER A 298 -0.31 24.04 -3.42
N PHE A 299 -0.52 24.23 -4.71
CA PHE A 299 -0.72 23.16 -5.68
C PHE A 299 0.09 23.45 -6.94
N GLU A 300 0.72 22.41 -7.49
CA GLU A 300 1.48 22.49 -8.74
C GLU A 300 1.33 21.21 -9.55
N GLY A 301 1.53 21.29 -10.86
CA GLY A 301 1.51 20.11 -11.72
C GLY A 301 2.75 19.24 -11.51
N PRO A 302 2.66 17.90 -11.66
CA PRO A 302 3.82 17.02 -11.58
C PRO A 302 4.75 17.19 -12.79
N ASP A 303 6.07 17.10 -12.57
CA ASP A 303 7.06 17.15 -13.66
C ASP A 303 7.29 15.75 -14.27
N TYR A 304 6.44 15.37 -15.22
CA TYR A 304 6.53 14.10 -15.95
C TYR A 304 7.85 13.88 -16.69
N LYS A 305 8.56 14.95 -17.07
CA LYS A 305 9.86 14.85 -17.79
C LYS A 305 10.99 14.50 -16.85
N THR A 306 10.98 15.08 -15.65
CA THR A 306 11.98 14.79 -14.63
C THR A 306 11.72 13.44 -13.97
N PHE A 307 10.47 13.13 -13.65
CA PHE A 307 10.05 11.92 -12.94
C PHE A 307 9.35 10.94 -13.90
N LYS A 308 10.17 10.27 -14.74
CA LYS A 308 9.70 9.36 -15.79
C LYS A 308 8.85 8.21 -15.26
N ASN A 309 9.07 7.76 -14.01
CA ASN A 309 8.32 6.66 -13.41
C ASN A 309 6.81 6.92 -13.35
N LEU A 310 6.40 8.17 -13.12
CA LEU A 310 4.97 8.53 -13.17
C LEU A 310 4.39 8.34 -14.59
N SER A 311 5.13 8.75 -15.62
CA SER A 311 4.72 8.54 -17.02
C SER A 311 4.64 7.06 -17.39
N LEU A 312 5.60 6.24 -16.92
CA LEU A 312 5.61 4.78 -17.13
C LEU A 312 4.40 4.12 -16.45
N ALA A 313 4.03 4.58 -15.26
CA ALA A 313 2.86 4.07 -14.57
C ALA A 313 1.54 4.40 -15.29
N PHE A 314 1.38 5.64 -15.82
CA PHE A 314 0.23 5.98 -16.66
C PHE A 314 0.19 5.16 -17.95
N LEU A 315 1.35 4.88 -18.56
CA LEU A 315 1.43 4.00 -19.72
C LEU A 315 0.98 2.57 -19.34
N ALA A 316 1.44 2.04 -18.22
CA ALA A 316 1.02 0.73 -17.71
C ALA A 316 -0.48 0.69 -17.42
N ALA A 317 -1.02 1.72 -16.76
CA ALA A 317 -2.44 1.88 -16.45
C ALA A 317 -3.32 1.83 -17.72
N ASN A 318 -2.93 2.60 -18.74
CA ASN A 318 -3.68 2.67 -20.01
C ASN A 318 -3.55 1.38 -20.85
N LYS A 319 -2.40 0.71 -20.82
CA LYS A 319 -2.19 -0.55 -21.57
C LYS A 319 -2.89 -1.73 -20.89
N GLY A 320 -2.95 -1.73 -19.57
CA GLY A 320 -3.61 -2.77 -18.77
C GLY A 320 -2.97 -4.16 -18.90
N GLY A 321 -3.78 -5.20 -18.70
CA GLY A 321 -3.32 -6.59 -18.78
C GLY A 321 -2.14 -6.86 -17.82
N SER A 322 -1.08 -7.48 -18.33
CA SER A 322 0.11 -7.82 -17.54
C SER A 322 1.09 -6.66 -17.29
N VAL A 323 0.92 -5.50 -17.96
CA VAL A 323 1.94 -4.42 -17.91
C VAL A 323 2.10 -3.81 -16.51
N PRO A 324 1.03 -3.59 -15.71
CA PRO A 324 1.20 -3.14 -14.33
C PRO A 324 1.97 -4.13 -13.44
N CYS A 325 1.83 -5.44 -13.68
CA CYS A 325 2.63 -6.46 -13.00
C CYS A 325 4.11 -6.33 -13.34
N VAL A 326 4.44 -6.15 -14.62
CA VAL A 326 5.81 -5.91 -15.08
C VAL A 326 6.39 -4.64 -14.45
N LEU A 327 5.63 -3.53 -14.47
CA LEU A 327 6.03 -2.27 -13.84
C LEU A 327 6.40 -2.49 -12.36
N ASN A 328 5.53 -3.16 -11.60
CA ASN A 328 5.74 -3.40 -10.18
C ASN A 328 6.96 -4.30 -9.92
N ALA A 329 7.07 -5.43 -10.63
CA ALA A 329 8.17 -6.37 -10.45
C ALA A 329 9.53 -5.73 -10.77
N ALA A 330 9.63 -4.98 -11.88
CA ALA A 330 10.83 -4.24 -12.23
C ALA A 330 11.15 -3.16 -11.19
N ASN A 331 10.13 -2.42 -10.72
CA ASN A 331 10.32 -1.38 -9.71
C ASN A 331 10.86 -1.95 -8.39
N GLU A 332 10.34 -3.06 -7.89
CA GLU A 332 10.85 -3.67 -6.66
C GLU A 332 12.34 -4.03 -6.78
N ILE A 333 12.77 -4.57 -7.93
CA ILE A 333 14.17 -4.95 -8.16
C ILE A 333 15.08 -3.70 -8.26
N VAL A 334 14.68 -2.68 -9.01
CA VAL A 334 15.54 -1.49 -9.18
C VAL A 334 15.60 -0.65 -7.90
N VAL A 335 14.52 -0.60 -7.12
CA VAL A 335 14.55 0.08 -5.81
C VAL A 335 15.52 -0.62 -4.87
N GLN A 336 15.48 -1.95 -4.79
CA GLN A 336 16.43 -2.70 -3.99
C GLN A 336 17.88 -2.48 -4.46
N ALA A 337 18.12 -2.53 -5.77
CA ALA A 337 19.45 -2.29 -6.34
C ALA A 337 19.95 -0.86 -6.09
N PHE A 338 19.08 0.13 -6.09
CA PHE A 338 19.45 1.50 -5.73
C PHE A 338 19.79 1.61 -4.23
N LEU A 339 18.98 1.02 -3.35
CA LEU A 339 19.25 0.98 -1.90
C LEU A 339 20.58 0.27 -1.56
N GLU A 340 20.99 -0.68 -2.39
CA GLU A 340 22.28 -1.38 -2.30
C GLU A 340 23.40 -0.67 -3.09
N GLU A 341 23.15 0.55 -3.58
CA GLU A 341 24.10 1.39 -4.34
C GLU A 341 24.66 0.73 -5.62
N ARG A 342 23.96 -0.28 -6.16
CA ARG A 342 24.36 -0.98 -7.41
C ARG A 342 23.98 -0.25 -8.67
N ILE A 343 23.03 0.67 -8.61
CA ILE A 343 22.61 1.50 -9.75
C ILE A 343 22.37 2.95 -9.31
N SER A 344 22.46 3.89 -10.27
CA SER A 344 22.12 5.29 -10.01
C SER A 344 20.61 5.54 -9.99
N PHE A 345 20.20 6.64 -9.36
CA PHE A 345 18.80 7.05 -9.26
C PHE A 345 18.07 7.09 -10.61
N LEU A 346 18.69 7.67 -11.64
CA LEU A 346 18.09 7.78 -12.97
C LEU A 346 18.03 6.45 -13.73
N LYS A 347 18.93 5.51 -13.42
CA LYS A 347 18.97 4.19 -14.07
C LYS A 347 17.74 3.36 -13.73
N MET A 348 17.08 3.62 -12.58
CA MET A 348 15.85 2.91 -12.19
C MET A 348 14.78 3.00 -13.28
N SER A 349 14.45 4.21 -13.74
CA SER A 349 13.42 4.40 -14.76
C SER A 349 13.77 3.75 -16.11
N ASP A 350 15.05 3.73 -16.47
CA ASP A 350 15.50 3.14 -17.74
C ASP A 350 15.37 1.61 -17.73
N ILE A 351 15.65 0.96 -16.60
CA ILE A 351 15.48 -0.50 -16.44
C ILE A 351 14.00 -0.87 -16.43
N ILE A 352 13.15 -0.11 -15.72
CA ILE A 352 11.70 -0.36 -15.69
C ILE A 352 11.12 -0.29 -17.12
N GLU A 353 11.43 0.77 -17.87
CA GLU A 353 10.99 0.92 -19.25
C GLU A 353 11.43 -0.27 -20.12
N ASN A 354 12.69 -0.68 -20.02
CA ASN A 354 13.25 -1.82 -20.77
C ASN A 354 12.49 -3.13 -20.46
N CYS A 355 12.12 -3.36 -19.19
CA CYS A 355 11.32 -4.51 -18.81
C CYS A 355 9.91 -4.43 -19.43
N MET A 356 9.26 -3.25 -19.38
CA MET A 356 7.93 -3.05 -19.96
C MET A 356 7.88 -3.22 -21.48
N GLU A 357 9.00 -2.98 -22.16
CA GLU A 357 9.13 -3.18 -23.61
C GLU A 357 9.39 -4.64 -24.01
N LYS A 358 10.18 -5.37 -23.20
CA LYS A 358 10.69 -6.71 -23.55
C LYS A 358 9.82 -7.86 -23.09
N ILE A 359 9.11 -7.70 -21.96
CA ILE A 359 8.24 -8.77 -21.43
C ILE A 359 6.98 -8.88 -22.29
N ASN A 360 6.63 -10.10 -22.65
CA ASN A 360 5.46 -10.37 -23.46
C ASN A 360 4.16 -9.93 -22.79
N PHE A 361 3.34 -9.22 -23.58
CA PHE A 361 2.05 -8.72 -23.14
C PHE A 361 1.00 -9.84 -23.09
N VAL A 362 0.32 -9.97 -21.95
CA VAL A 362 -0.84 -10.84 -21.76
C VAL A 362 -2.06 -9.98 -21.43
N LYS A 363 -3.09 -10.02 -22.28
CA LYS A 363 -4.26 -9.12 -22.16
C LYS A 363 -5.11 -9.42 -20.91
N LYS A 364 -5.33 -10.70 -20.59
CA LYS A 364 -6.11 -11.14 -19.42
C LYS A 364 -5.31 -12.21 -18.66
N PRO A 365 -4.33 -11.81 -17.87
CA PRO A 365 -3.52 -12.76 -17.12
C PRO A 365 -4.33 -13.35 -15.96
N ASP A 366 -4.26 -14.66 -15.79
CA ASP A 366 -4.69 -15.33 -14.57
C ASP A 366 -3.60 -15.25 -13.49
N LEU A 367 -3.91 -15.76 -12.29
CA LEU A 367 -2.95 -15.71 -11.18
C LEU A 367 -1.62 -16.41 -11.50
N LYS A 368 -1.68 -17.55 -12.21
CA LYS A 368 -0.46 -18.27 -12.61
C LYS A 368 0.37 -17.44 -13.57
N SER A 369 -0.24 -16.89 -14.60
CA SER A 369 0.41 -16.00 -15.57
C SER A 369 1.05 -14.79 -14.89
N LEU A 370 0.38 -14.17 -13.90
CA LEU A 370 0.93 -13.04 -13.14
C LEU A 370 2.17 -13.44 -12.33
N ILE A 371 2.17 -14.62 -11.73
CA ILE A 371 3.33 -15.15 -10.99
C ILE A 371 4.50 -15.39 -11.93
N ASP A 372 4.24 -16.03 -13.08
CA ASP A 372 5.29 -16.34 -14.06
C ASP A 372 5.89 -15.04 -14.65
N ILE A 373 5.04 -14.05 -14.96
CA ILE A 373 5.46 -12.73 -15.47
C ILE A 373 6.25 -11.95 -14.42
N ASP A 374 5.84 -11.96 -13.14
CA ASP A 374 6.60 -11.33 -12.05
C ASP A 374 8.01 -11.94 -11.97
N GLN A 375 8.13 -13.26 -12.00
CA GLN A 375 9.42 -13.96 -11.95
C GLN A 375 10.31 -13.65 -13.17
N GLU A 376 9.75 -13.72 -14.38
CA GLU A 376 10.46 -13.40 -15.62
C GLU A 376 10.95 -11.95 -15.60
N THR A 377 10.10 -11.03 -15.16
CA THR A 377 10.45 -9.60 -15.06
C THR A 377 11.59 -9.37 -14.06
N ARG A 378 11.53 -10.01 -12.88
CA ARG A 378 12.61 -9.92 -11.87
C ARG A 378 13.92 -10.46 -12.41
N PHE A 379 13.89 -11.56 -13.14
CA PHE A 379 15.08 -12.10 -13.78
C PHE A 379 15.67 -11.13 -14.80
N LEU A 380 14.84 -10.59 -15.70
CA LEU A 380 15.27 -9.60 -16.70
C LEU A 380 15.83 -8.34 -16.04
N ALA A 381 15.13 -7.76 -15.04
CA ALA A 381 15.58 -6.56 -14.35
C ALA A 381 16.95 -6.77 -13.69
N ASN A 382 17.16 -7.90 -13.02
CA ASN A 382 18.46 -8.25 -12.42
C ASN A 382 19.58 -8.38 -13.50
N SER A 383 19.26 -8.89 -14.69
CA SER A 383 20.25 -8.98 -15.79
C SER A 383 20.67 -7.60 -16.33
N LEU A 384 19.81 -6.59 -16.22
CA LEU A 384 20.06 -5.21 -16.68
C LEU A 384 20.80 -4.33 -15.63
N ILE A 385 20.95 -4.82 -14.41
CA ILE A 385 21.65 -4.13 -13.31
C ILE A 385 23.17 -4.31 -13.39
N LYS A 386 23.65 -5.24 -14.18
CA LYS A 386 25.08 -5.57 -14.37
C LYS A 386 25.87 -4.43 -14.98
#